data_86107af07e7eacdf94aeac3095a76414
#
_entry.id   86107af07e7eacdf94aeac3095a76414
#
_cell.length_a   1.000
_cell.length_b   1.000
_cell.length_c   1.000
_cell.angle_alpha   90.00
_cell.angle_beta   90.00
_cell.angle_gamma   90.00
#
_symmetry.space_group_name_H-M   'P 1'
#
loop_
_entity.id
_entity.type
_entity.pdbx_description
1 polymer ?
#
loop_
_entity_poly.entity_id
_entity_poly.type
_entity_poly.pdbx_seq_one_letter_code
_entity_poly.pdbx_strand_id
1 'polypeptide(L)'
;MSKRDYYDVLGVDRSASEPDIKKAYRRIAMKYHPDRNPDDADADAKFKEATEAYEILSDGEKRGAYDQFGHAGVDPSVGGGGFQGGSFSDIFGDVFGDIFGGGGGRRQGPQRGSDLRYTLEVSLEEAVCGSTAEIRVPSLQHCEPCDGSGAKPGSSPVTCGSCGGTGQVRMQQGFFQVQQTCPKCRGRGQTISDPCIECRGQGLVEKTKTLSVKVPPGVDTGDRIRLSGEGEAGPAGGPPGDLFVQIAVRQHPLFERDGRHLYCEVPISFADAALGGELEVPTLDGRVKLKIPSETQTGKMFRLRGKGVKPVRGGPVGDLLCRAVVETPVNLTKEQRTLLEEFRGALEEGGEQQSPRQSSWFEGVKNFFDGMTG
;
A
#
# COMPACT_ATOMS: atom_id res chain seq x y z
N MET A 1 -22.96 -14.93 37.91
CA MET A 1 -21.96 -16.02 38.03
C MET A 1 -20.64 -15.38 38.40
N SER A 2 -19.93 -15.88 39.41
CA SER A 2 -18.59 -15.36 39.76
C SER A 2 -17.60 -15.71 38.64
N LYS A 3 -16.84 -14.73 38.16
CA LYS A 3 -15.76 -14.97 37.20
C LYS A 3 -14.75 -15.93 37.80
N ARG A 4 -14.19 -16.84 36.99
CA ARG A 4 -13.14 -17.78 37.35
C ARG A 4 -11.84 -17.04 37.61
N ASP A 5 -11.00 -17.54 38.50
CA ASP A 5 -9.64 -17.00 38.74
C ASP A 5 -8.82 -17.05 37.44
N TYR A 6 -8.15 -15.96 37.07
CA TYR A 6 -7.38 -15.86 35.84
C TYR A 6 -6.20 -16.82 35.77
N TYR A 7 -5.59 -17.16 36.92
CA TYR A 7 -4.55 -18.19 37.00
C TYR A 7 -5.13 -19.56 36.67
N ASP A 8 -6.32 -19.87 37.21
CA ASP A 8 -7.04 -21.13 36.93
C ASP A 8 -7.47 -21.23 35.46
N VAL A 9 -7.88 -20.11 34.86
CA VAL A 9 -8.26 -20.02 33.42
C VAL A 9 -7.08 -20.38 32.53
N LEU A 10 -5.87 -19.87 32.84
CA LEU A 10 -4.68 -20.20 32.08
C LEU A 10 -4.03 -21.53 32.51
N GLY A 11 -4.42 -22.09 33.66
CA GLY A 11 -3.85 -23.31 34.22
C GLY A 11 -2.40 -23.16 34.65
N VAL A 12 -2.08 -22.02 35.30
CA VAL A 12 -0.74 -21.70 35.83
C VAL A 12 -0.82 -21.37 37.31
N ASP A 13 0.30 -21.52 38.01
CA ASP A 13 0.42 -21.13 39.42
C ASP A 13 0.49 -19.59 39.55
N ARG A 14 0.06 -19.05 40.70
CA ARG A 14 0.15 -17.62 41.00
C ARG A 14 1.59 -17.08 41.02
N SER A 15 2.58 -17.96 41.22
CA SER A 15 4.00 -17.65 41.15
C SER A 15 4.60 -17.76 39.74
N ALA A 16 3.78 -18.08 38.72
CA ALA A 16 4.24 -18.28 37.34
C ALA A 16 4.93 -17.04 36.78
N SER A 17 6.02 -17.27 36.04
CA SER A 17 6.73 -16.20 35.34
C SER A 17 5.96 -15.71 34.11
N GLU A 18 6.25 -14.47 33.65
CA GLU A 18 5.64 -13.92 32.45
C GLU A 18 5.82 -14.81 31.20
N PRO A 19 7.00 -15.43 30.96
CA PRO A 19 7.15 -16.42 29.90
C PRO A 19 6.24 -17.64 30.01
N ASP A 20 5.99 -18.12 31.25
CA ASP A 20 5.11 -19.27 31.47
C ASP A 20 3.65 -18.92 31.23
N ILE A 21 3.20 -17.75 31.67
CA ILE A 21 1.86 -17.19 31.36
C ILE A 21 1.66 -17.10 29.86
N LYS A 22 2.61 -16.55 29.13
CA LYS A 22 2.57 -16.43 27.66
C LYS A 22 2.52 -17.79 26.96
N LYS A 23 3.27 -18.77 27.47
CA LYS A 23 3.28 -20.15 26.94
C LYS A 23 1.93 -20.85 27.18
N ALA A 24 1.35 -20.67 28.35
CA ALA A 24 0.04 -21.23 28.70
C ALA A 24 -1.08 -20.62 27.82
N TYR A 25 -1.10 -19.29 27.67
CA TYR A 25 -2.03 -18.62 26.80
C TYR A 25 -1.96 -19.11 25.36
N ARG A 26 -0.75 -19.17 24.77
CA ARG A 26 -0.59 -19.65 23.38
C ARG A 26 -1.15 -21.06 23.19
N ARG A 27 -0.95 -21.96 24.17
CA ARG A 27 -1.50 -23.32 24.12
C ARG A 27 -3.02 -23.34 24.09
N ILE A 28 -3.66 -22.50 24.92
CA ILE A 28 -5.13 -22.40 25.01
C ILE A 28 -5.69 -21.72 23.77
N ALA A 29 -5.08 -20.61 23.33
CA ALA A 29 -5.48 -19.87 22.16
C ALA A 29 -5.42 -20.73 20.88
N MET A 30 -4.37 -21.55 20.72
CA MET A 30 -4.27 -22.48 19.57
C MET A 30 -5.31 -23.62 19.64
N LYS A 31 -5.69 -24.06 20.83
CA LYS A 31 -6.68 -25.14 21.02
C LYS A 31 -8.10 -24.65 20.73
N TYR A 32 -8.46 -23.43 21.17
CA TYR A 32 -9.80 -22.88 21.10
C TYR A 32 -9.92 -21.72 20.10
N HIS A 33 -9.01 -21.66 19.09
CA HIS A 33 -9.06 -20.61 18.07
C HIS A 33 -10.36 -20.70 17.26
N PRO A 34 -11.03 -19.55 16.99
CA PRO A 34 -12.29 -19.54 16.23
C PRO A 34 -12.18 -20.16 14.84
N ASP A 35 -11.04 -19.95 14.13
CA ASP A 35 -10.83 -20.55 12.81
C ASP A 35 -10.71 -22.08 12.82
N ARG A 36 -10.39 -22.67 13.99
CA ARG A 36 -10.30 -24.12 14.15
C ARG A 36 -11.56 -24.77 14.73
N ASN A 37 -12.40 -23.96 15.36
CA ASN A 37 -13.64 -24.38 16.01
C ASN A 37 -14.78 -23.40 15.63
N PRO A 38 -15.15 -23.28 14.35
CA PRO A 38 -16.03 -22.22 13.84
C PRO A 38 -17.46 -22.27 14.40
N ASP A 39 -17.92 -23.45 14.90
CA ASP A 39 -19.30 -23.64 15.36
C ASP A 39 -19.39 -24.04 16.85
N ASP A 40 -18.32 -23.91 17.62
CA ASP A 40 -18.26 -24.29 19.03
C ASP A 40 -18.33 -23.03 19.94
N ALA A 41 -19.53 -22.73 20.44
CA ALA A 41 -19.76 -21.61 21.36
C ALA A 41 -18.96 -21.75 22.69
N ASP A 42 -18.69 -22.98 23.15
CA ASP A 42 -17.87 -23.23 24.34
C ASP A 42 -16.39 -22.94 24.07
N ALA A 43 -15.91 -23.17 22.86
CA ALA A 43 -14.56 -22.81 22.46
C ALA A 43 -14.38 -21.29 22.38
N ASP A 44 -15.35 -20.56 21.83
CA ASP A 44 -15.34 -19.09 21.76
C ASP A 44 -15.34 -18.48 23.18
N ALA A 45 -16.17 -18.99 24.10
CA ALA A 45 -16.18 -18.54 25.48
C ALA A 45 -14.85 -18.76 26.20
N LYS A 46 -14.23 -19.94 26.04
CA LYS A 46 -12.92 -20.27 26.63
C LYS A 46 -11.78 -19.45 26.02
N PHE A 47 -11.85 -19.14 24.74
CA PHE A 47 -10.89 -18.26 24.07
C PHE A 47 -10.95 -16.84 24.60
N LYS A 48 -12.15 -16.28 24.78
CA LYS A 48 -12.38 -14.95 25.35
C LYS A 48 -11.90 -14.88 26.81
N GLU A 49 -12.25 -15.85 27.64
CA GLU A 49 -11.76 -15.94 29.03
C GLU A 49 -10.24 -16.01 29.11
N ALA A 50 -9.60 -16.82 28.26
CA ALA A 50 -8.16 -16.94 28.24
C ALA A 50 -7.45 -15.67 27.75
N THR A 51 -8.07 -14.94 26.81
CA THR A 51 -7.54 -13.67 26.30
C THR A 51 -7.63 -12.59 27.38
N GLU A 52 -8.77 -12.49 28.08
CA GLU A 52 -8.95 -11.58 29.22
C GLU A 52 -7.92 -11.88 30.34
N ALA A 53 -7.76 -13.15 30.71
CA ALA A 53 -6.80 -13.58 31.72
C ALA A 53 -5.36 -13.24 31.34
N TYR A 54 -4.98 -13.44 30.08
CA TYR A 54 -3.64 -13.12 29.60
C TYR A 54 -3.38 -11.61 29.59
N GLU A 55 -4.36 -10.82 29.18
CA GLU A 55 -4.25 -9.35 29.16
C GLU A 55 -3.97 -8.78 30.57
N ILE A 56 -4.60 -9.33 31.58
CA ILE A 56 -4.39 -8.90 32.98
C ILE A 56 -3.07 -9.43 33.56
N LEU A 57 -2.76 -10.71 33.35
CA LEU A 57 -1.61 -11.35 33.97
C LEU A 57 -0.27 -11.09 33.25
N SER A 58 -0.29 -10.63 32.01
CA SER A 58 0.93 -10.26 31.26
C SER A 58 1.46 -8.87 31.56
N ASP A 59 0.65 -8.03 32.18
CA ASP A 59 1.03 -6.69 32.63
C ASP A 59 1.30 -6.69 34.13
N GLY A 60 2.50 -6.30 34.52
CA GLY A 60 2.92 -6.34 35.94
C GLY A 60 2.07 -5.47 36.87
N GLU A 61 1.55 -4.33 36.37
CA GLU A 61 0.71 -3.45 37.19
C GLU A 61 -0.70 -4.00 37.34
N LYS A 62 -1.31 -4.46 36.23
CA LYS A 62 -2.63 -5.10 36.24
C LYS A 62 -2.62 -6.39 37.06
N ARG A 63 -1.55 -7.19 36.94
CA ARG A 63 -1.34 -8.40 37.73
C ARG A 63 -1.28 -8.05 39.21
N GLY A 64 -0.50 -7.02 39.59
CA GLY A 64 -0.41 -6.56 40.98
C GLY A 64 -1.75 -6.09 41.54
N ALA A 65 -2.54 -5.36 40.77
CA ALA A 65 -3.89 -4.94 41.11
C ALA A 65 -4.85 -6.14 41.24
N TYR A 66 -4.74 -7.10 40.36
CA TYR A 66 -5.49 -8.36 40.44
C TYR A 66 -5.14 -9.21 41.63
N ASP A 67 -3.86 -9.33 41.96
CA ASP A 67 -3.36 -10.10 43.11
C ASP A 67 -3.81 -9.49 44.47
N GLN A 68 -3.97 -8.15 44.52
CA GLN A 68 -4.41 -7.45 45.74
C GLN A 68 -5.93 -7.37 45.90
N PHE A 69 -6.65 -7.12 44.81
CA PHE A 69 -8.07 -6.79 44.85
C PHE A 69 -8.97 -7.78 44.07
N GLY A 70 -8.37 -8.84 43.50
CA GLY A 70 -9.09 -9.78 42.64
C GLY A 70 -9.70 -9.14 41.41
N HIS A 71 -10.80 -9.69 40.93
CA HIS A 71 -11.51 -9.14 39.76
C HIS A 71 -11.98 -7.69 39.96
N ALA A 72 -12.26 -7.28 41.18
CA ALA A 72 -12.68 -5.89 41.47
C ALA A 72 -11.59 -4.86 41.21
N GLY A 73 -10.30 -5.25 41.30
CA GLY A 73 -9.17 -4.36 41.02
C GLY A 73 -8.89 -4.12 39.55
N VAL A 74 -9.51 -4.91 38.67
CA VAL A 74 -9.32 -4.85 37.20
C VAL A 74 -10.63 -4.71 36.44
N ASP A 75 -11.76 -4.55 37.14
CA ASP A 75 -13.07 -4.38 36.57
C ASP A 75 -13.33 -2.89 36.25
N PRO A 76 -13.48 -2.50 34.98
CA PRO A 76 -13.72 -1.11 34.61
C PRO A 76 -15.09 -0.54 35.08
N SER A 77 -15.96 -1.39 35.61
CA SER A 77 -17.29 -0.97 36.07
C SER A 77 -17.33 -0.42 37.50
N VAL A 78 -16.27 -0.63 38.31
CA VAL A 78 -16.20 -0.20 39.75
C VAL A 78 -15.66 1.24 39.89
N GLY A 79 -15.06 1.81 38.85
CA GLY A 79 -14.65 3.24 38.78
C GLY A 79 -15.66 4.09 38.03
N GLY A 80 -16.76 4.40 38.65
CA GLY A 80 -17.85 5.34 38.31
C GLY A 80 -17.95 5.98 36.93
N GLY A 81 -18.96 5.60 36.14
CA GLY A 81 -19.50 6.43 35.06
C GLY A 81 -19.52 5.78 33.67
N GLY A 82 -20.67 5.19 33.32
CA GLY A 82 -21.04 4.48 32.11
C GLY A 82 -20.49 4.94 30.77
N PHE A 83 -19.99 3.95 30.04
CA PHE A 83 -19.94 4.04 28.59
C PHE A 83 -20.24 2.66 27.98
N GLN A 84 -21.21 2.61 27.12
CA GLN A 84 -21.70 1.43 26.40
C GLN A 84 -21.15 1.46 24.98
N GLY A 85 -20.39 0.42 24.59
CA GLY A 85 -20.18 0.04 23.20
C GLY A 85 -19.02 0.73 22.46
N GLY A 86 -17.80 0.20 22.57
CA GLY A 86 -16.68 0.53 21.70
C GLY A 86 -15.53 -0.45 21.93
N SER A 87 -14.81 -0.76 20.85
CA SER A 87 -13.70 -1.71 20.84
C SER A 87 -12.71 -1.46 21.97
N PHE A 88 -12.52 -2.44 22.86
CA PHE A 88 -11.74 -2.34 24.09
C PHE A 88 -10.29 -1.88 23.92
N SER A 89 -9.71 -2.05 22.74
CA SER A 89 -8.30 -1.74 22.47
C SER A 89 -8.01 -0.24 22.30
N ASP A 90 -8.97 0.54 21.78
CA ASP A 90 -8.75 1.96 21.47
C ASP A 90 -9.06 2.88 22.67
N ILE A 91 -9.91 2.44 23.60
CA ILE A 91 -10.32 3.25 24.74
C ILE A 91 -9.32 3.14 25.91
N PHE A 92 -8.65 1.98 26.05
CA PHE A 92 -7.68 1.77 27.13
C PHE A 92 -6.34 2.48 26.92
N GLY A 93 -5.90 2.66 25.67
CA GLY A 93 -4.66 3.39 25.35
C GLY A 93 -4.71 4.87 25.73
N ASP A 94 -5.85 5.51 25.51
CA ASP A 94 -5.99 6.97 25.71
C ASP A 94 -6.33 7.37 27.18
N VAL A 95 -7.12 6.57 27.89
CA VAL A 95 -7.59 6.91 29.24
C VAL A 95 -6.55 6.56 30.32
N PHE A 96 -5.79 5.47 30.16
CA PHE A 96 -4.75 5.10 31.13
C PHE A 96 -3.45 5.90 30.99
N GLY A 97 -3.13 6.37 29.77
CA GLY A 97 -2.02 7.29 29.54
C GLY A 97 -2.20 8.66 30.25
N ASP A 98 -3.44 9.10 30.43
CA ASP A 98 -3.75 10.41 31.05
C ASP A 98 -3.91 10.35 32.59
N ILE A 99 -4.29 9.20 33.15
CA ILE A 99 -4.58 9.09 34.61
C ILE A 99 -3.37 8.63 35.42
N PHE A 100 -2.48 7.80 34.84
CA PHE A 100 -1.30 7.27 35.55
C PHE A 100 0.05 7.85 35.11
N GLY A 101 0.11 8.54 33.94
CA GLY A 101 1.26 9.34 33.55
C GLY A 101 1.22 10.67 34.29
N GLY A 102 1.84 10.74 35.45
CA GLY A 102 1.84 11.84 36.41
C GLY A 102 1.82 13.22 35.75
N GLY A 103 0.96 14.09 36.20
CA GLY A 103 0.61 15.47 35.81
C GLY A 103 1.73 16.39 35.33
N GLY A 104 2.37 16.05 34.23
CA GLY A 104 3.19 16.92 33.42
C GLY A 104 2.37 17.22 32.18
N GLY A 105 1.78 18.42 32.10
CA GLY A 105 1.19 18.91 30.85
C GLY A 105 2.14 18.63 29.71
N ARG A 106 1.72 17.78 28.77
CA ARG A 106 2.43 17.59 27.50
C ARG A 106 2.62 19.00 26.95
N ARG A 107 3.80 19.58 27.16
CA ARG A 107 4.27 20.68 26.32
C ARG A 107 4.16 20.12 24.92
N GLN A 108 3.16 20.56 24.16
CA GLN A 108 3.09 20.28 22.73
C GLN A 108 4.44 20.72 22.18
N GLY A 109 5.32 19.74 21.94
CA GLY A 109 6.56 19.98 21.22
C GLY A 109 6.22 20.57 19.85
N PRO A 110 7.21 21.15 19.15
CA PRO A 110 6.98 21.70 17.83
C PRO A 110 6.32 20.64 16.95
N GLN A 111 5.18 20.96 16.37
CA GLN A 111 4.38 20.06 15.57
C GLN A 111 5.13 19.72 14.28
N ARG A 112 5.17 18.42 13.91
CA ARG A 112 5.78 17.98 12.66
C ARG A 112 4.99 18.51 11.46
N GLY A 113 5.72 18.86 10.38
CA GLY A 113 5.13 19.24 9.11
C GLY A 113 4.42 18.09 8.42
N SER A 114 3.58 18.43 7.44
CA SER A 114 2.79 17.47 6.66
C SER A 114 3.68 16.68 5.72
N ASP A 115 3.32 15.40 5.51
CA ASP A 115 3.93 14.59 4.47
C ASP A 115 3.38 14.98 3.09
N LEU A 116 4.26 15.00 2.09
CA LEU A 116 3.92 15.32 0.71
C LEU A 116 3.87 14.04 -0.14
N ARG A 117 3.07 14.08 -1.21
CA ARG A 117 3.00 13.04 -2.23
C ARG A 117 3.31 13.63 -3.59
N TYR A 118 4.12 12.94 -4.37
CA TYR A 118 4.48 13.29 -5.73
C TYR A 118 4.37 12.06 -6.62
N THR A 119 3.72 12.16 -7.78
CA THR A 119 3.68 11.07 -8.75
C THR A 119 4.77 11.30 -9.79
N LEU A 120 5.71 10.35 -9.88
CA LEU A 120 6.79 10.37 -10.85
C LEU A 120 6.45 9.41 -11.99
N GLU A 121 6.26 9.95 -13.20
CA GLU A 121 6.08 9.16 -14.39
C GLU A 121 7.45 8.76 -14.96
N VAL A 122 7.62 7.47 -15.19
CA VAL A 122 8.84 6.87 -15.76
C VAL A 122 8.49 6.00 -16.98
N SER A 123 9.41 5.82 -17.90
CA SER A 123 9.24 4.84 -18.98
C SER A 123 9.43 3.42 -18.45
N LEU A 124 9.04 2.42 -19.23
CA LEU A 124 9.24 1.02 -18.88
C LEU A 124 10.76 0.70 -18.73
N GLU A 125 11.58 1.22 -19.62
CA GLU A 125 13.03 1.04 -19.60
C GLU A 125 13.67 1.66 -18.35
N GLU A 126 13.25 2.88 -18.00
CA GLU A 126 13.70 3.56 -16.78
C GLU A 126 13.28 2.80 -15.51
N ALA A 127 12.07 2.25 -15.50
CA ALA A 127 11.58 1.44 -14.39
C ALA A 127 12.33 0.11 -14.24
N VAL A 128 12.72 -0.51 -15.37
CA VAL A 128 13.42 -1.80 -15.36
C VAL A 128 14.91 -1.65 -15.09
N CYS A 129 15.57 -0.71 -15.75
CA CYS A 129 17.02 -0.48 -15.61
C CYS A 129 17.37 0.35 -14.36
N GLY A 130 16.40 1.08 -13.84
CA GLY A 130 16.63 2.12 -12.85
C GLY A 130 17.09 3.43 -13.51
N SER A 131 16.77 4.53 -12.86
CA SER A 131 17.09 5.86 -13.35
C SER A 131 17.29 6.85 -12.20
N THR A 132 17.77 8.05 -12.54
CA THR A 132 17.78 9.17 -11.60
C THR A 132 16.98 10.29 -12.24
N ALA A 133 15.91 10.69 -11.58
CA ALA A 133 15.00 11.72 -12.06
C ALA A 133 15.08 12.97 -11.18
N GLU A 134 15.06 14.16 -11.79
CA GLU A 134 14.91 15.41 -11.05
C GLU A 134 13.43 15.79 -10.99
N ILE A 135 12.96 16.02 -9.78
CA ILE A 135 11.59 16.46 -9.53
C ILE A 135 11.57 17.85 -8.90
N ARG A 136 10.55 18.63 -9.21
CA ARG A 136 10.31 19.95 -8.61
C ARG A 136 9.05 19.87 -7.78
N VAL A 137 9.21 20.09 -6.47
CA VAL A 137 8.11 19.96 -5.51
C VAL A 137 7.91 21.30 -4.80
N PRO A 138 6.74 21.93 -4.94
CA PRO A 138 6.38 23.06 -4.12
C PRO A 138 6.14 22.59 -2.68
N SER A 139 6.77 23.23 -1.72
CA SER A 139 6.64 22.89 -0.30
C SER A 139 6.74 24.11 0.58
N LEU A 140 6.04 24.06 1.71
CA LEU A 140 6.21 25.05 2.77
C LEU A 140 7.56 24.82 3.46
N GLN A 141 8.39 25.84 3.47
CA GLN A 141 9.71 25.83 4.11
C GLN A 141 9.79 26.88 5.20
N HIS A 142 10.67 26.70 6.17
CA HIS A 142 10.92 27.72 7.17
C HIS A 142 11.35 29.01 6.50
N CYS A 143 10.77 30.09 6.94
CA CYS A 143 11.14 31.43 6.48
C CYS A 143 12.55 31.74 6.98
N GLU A 144 13.51 31.88 6.08
CA GLU A 144 14.93 32.14 6.41
C GLU A 144 15.15 33.39 7.29
N PRO A 145 14.53 34.57 7.01
CA PRO A 145 14.75 35.75 7.84
C PRO A 145 14.30 35.63 9.30
N CYS A 146 13.32 34.77 9.60
CA CYS A 146 12.81 34.61 10.95
C CYS A 146 13.01 33.19 11.52
N ASP A 147 13.68 32.31 10.78
CA ASP A 147 13.97 30.92 11.18
C ASP A 147 12.72 30.18 11.71
N GLY A 148 11.60 30.33 11.01
CA GLY A 148 10.34 29.69 11.35
C GLY A 148 9.56 30.32 12.50
N SER A 149 10.08 31.30 13.21
CA SER A 149 9.41 31.93 14.35
C SER A 149 8.21 32.81 13.96
N GLY A 150 8.18 33.33 12.76
CA GLY A 150 7.19 34.31 12.29
C GLY A 150 7.41 35.72 12.81
N ALA A 151 8.32 35.94 13.76
CA ALA A 151 8.62 37.25 14.29
C ALA A 151 9.72 37.96 13.49
N LYS A 152 9.70 39.27 13.45
CA LYS A 152 10.76 40.08 12.82
C LYS A 152 12.10 39.78 13.49
N PRO A 153 13.23 39.73 12.75
CA PRO A 153 14.56 39.58 13.33
C PRO A 153 14.80 40.59 14.48
N GLY A 154 15.21 40.08 15.64
CA GLY A 154 15.38 40.87 16.87
C GLY A 154 14.16 40.93 17.78
N SER A 155 13.00 40.38 17.34
CA SER A 155 11.82 40.17 18.20
C SER A 155 11.54 38.68 18.36
N SER A 156 10.81 38.30 19.41
CA SER A 156 10.44 36.91 19.69
C SER A 156 8.93 36.77 19.93
N PRO A 157 8.34 35.63 19.62
CA PRO A 157 6.95 35.33 19.97
C PRO A 157 6.77 35.37 21.49
N VAL A 158 5.66 35.97 21.95
CA VAL A 158 5.32 36.10 23.37
C VAL A 158 4.18 35.15 23.69
N THR A 159 4.23 34.50 24.85
CA THR A 159 3.15 33.61 25.32
C THR A 159 1.82 34.36 25.36
N CYS A 160 0.78 33.75 24.78
CA CYS A 160 -0.55 34.35 24.70
C CYS A 160 -1.16 34.51 26.10
N GLY A 161 -1.37 35.74 26.53
CA GLY A 161 -1.94 36.04 27.87
C GLY A 161 -3.40 35.56 28.05
N SER A 162 -4.12 35.28 26.97
CA SER A 162 -5.53 34.80 27.06
C SER A 162 -5.65 33.32 27.35
N CYS A 163 -4.70 32.51 26.89
CA CYS A 163 -4.71 31.05 27.07
C CYS A 163 -3.50 30.52 27.85
N GLY A 164 -2.60 31.40 28.31
CA GLY A 164 -1.40 30.99 29.05
C GLY A 164 -0.46 30.03 28.27
N GLY A 165 -0.49 30.08 26.93
CA GLY A 165 0.32 29.23 26.07
C GLY A 165 -0.36 27.94 25.60
N THR A 166 -1.54 27.59 26.11
CA THR A 166 -2.24 26.33 25.78
C THR A 166 -2.89 26.31 24.39
N GLY A 167 -3.05 27.47 23.75
CA GLY A 167 -3.74 27.58 22.45
C GLY A 167 -5.25 27.43 22.52
N GLN A 168 -5.80 27.03 23.67
CA GLN A 168 -7.23 26.78 23.89
C GLN A 168 -7.72 27.55 25.11
N VAL A 169 -8.98 27.92 25.09
CA VAL A 169 -9.67 28.52 26.25
C VAL A 169 -10.84 27.65 26.66
N ARG A 170 -11.03 27.48 27.96
CA ARG A 170 -12.15 26.73 28.51
C ARG A 170 -13.28 27.74 28.79
N MET A 171 -14.41 27.53 28.17
CA MET A 171 -15.61 28.28 28.45
C MET A 171 -16.62 27.38 29.16
N GLN A 172 -17.16 27.86 30.28
CA GLN A 172 -18.20 27.15 31.01
C GLN A 172 -19.53 27.65 30.49
N GLN A 173 -20.33 26.75 29.87
CA GLN A 173 -21.71 27.02 29.50
C GLN A 173 -22.63 26.13 30.36
N GLY A 174 -23.14 26.65 31.45
CA GLY A 174 -23.93 25.89 32.42
C GLY A 174 -23.07 24.81 33.10
N PHE A 175 -23.53 23.56 33.00
CA PHE A 175 -22.81 22.39 33.56
C PHE A 175 -21.75 21.79 32.64
N PHE A 176 -21.59 22.29 31.41
CA PHE A 176 -20.63 21.76 30.45
C PHE A 176 -19.42 22.67 30.29
N GLN A 177 -18.21 22.06 30.34
CA GLN A 177 -16.98 22.74 29.95
C GLN A 177 -16.70 22.47 28.48
N VAL A 178 -16.71 23.51 27.66
CA VAL A 178 -16.37 23.45 26.24
C VAL A 178 -14.96 24.01 26.05
N GLN A 179 -14.07 23.23 25.44
CA GLN A 179 -12.75 23.72 25.01
C GLN A 179 -12.91 24.35 23.62
N GLN A 180 -12.47 25.60 23.49
CA GLN A 180 -12.51 26.31 22.24
C GLN A 180 -11.10 26.84 21.89
N THR A 181 -10.79 26.84 20.60
CA THR A 181 -9.54 27.45 20.10
C THR A 181 -9.46 28.91 20.57
N CYS A 182 -8.33 29.28 21.15
CA CYS A 182 -8.13 30.66 21.65
C CYS A 182 -8.27 31.68 20.51
N PRO A 183 -9.23 32.62 20.58
CA PRO A 183 -9.48 33.56 19.50
C PRO A 183 -8.31 34.55 19.29
N LYS A 184 -7.51 34.82 20.32
CA LYS A 184 -6.38 35.77 20.26
C LYS A 184 -5.16 35.18 19.53
N CYS A 185 -4.77 33.93 19.83
CA CYS A 185 -3.61 33.30 19.22
C CYS A 185 -3.99 32.26 18.14
N ARG A 186 -5.29 31.99 17.91
CA ARG A 186 -5.81 31.04 16.93
C ARG A 186 -5.17 29.65 17.05
N GLY A 187 -5.01 29.18 18.28
CA GLY A 187 -4.44 27.85 18.54
C GLY A 187 -2.91 27.83 18.72
N ARG A 188 -2.19 28.86 18.36
CA ARG A 188 -0.71 28.86 18.39
C ARG A 188 -0.11 28.92 19.79
N GLY A 189 -0.86 29.29 20.81
CA GLY A 189 -0.37 29.48 22.16
C GLY A 189 0.51 30.73 22.34
N GLN A 190 0.98 31.35 21.28
CA GLN A 190 1.85 32.50 21.24
C GLN A 190 1.28 33.63 20.37
N THR A 191 1.65 34.87 20.65
CA THR A 191 1.30 36.04 19.86
C THR A 191 2.58 36.75 19.40
N ILE A 192 2.56 37.27 18.19
CA ILE A 192 3.68 37.98 17.57
C ILE A 192 3.30 39.44 17.48
N SER A 193 4.05 40.33 18.20
CA SER A 193 3.82 41.77 18.17
C SER A 193 4.33 42.37 16.85
N ASP A 194 5.53 41.96 16.43
CA ASP A 194 6.19 42.44 15.21
C ASP A 194 6.34 41.26 14.22
N PRO A 195 5.41 41.11 13.27
CA PRO A 195 5.46 40.02 12.32
C PRO A 195 6.59 40.17 11.30
N CYS A 196 7.22 39.07 10.93
CA CYS A 196 8.20 39.02 9.85
C CYS A 196 7.54 39.49 8.54
N ILE A 197 8.21 40.37 7.80
CA ILE A 197 7.70 40.98 6.56
C ILE A 197 7.50 39.91 5.47
N GLU A 198 8.42 38.97 5.35
CA GLU A 198 8.40 37.94 4.28
C GLU A 198 7.27 36.91 4.48
N CYS A 199 7.20 36.29 5.65
CA CYS A 199 6.15 35.27 5.93
C CYS A 199 4.89 35.86 6.59
N ARG A 200 4.82 37.14 6.85
CA ARG A 200 3.67 37.86 7.45
C ARG A 200 3.19 37.21 8.76
N GLY A 201 4.15 36.74 9.57
CA GLY A 201 3.87 36.11 10.86
C GLY A 201 3.55 34.60 10.78
N GLN A 202 3.61 33.98 9.61
CA GLN A 202 3.33 32.56 9.48
C GLN A 202 4.51 31.66 9.86
N GLY A 203 5.74 32.17 9.72
CA GLY A 203 6.97 31.42 9.95
C GLY A 203 7.34 30.50 8.77
N LEU A 204 6.43 30.30 7.81
CA LEU A 204 6.58 29.44 6.66
C LEU A 204 6.41 30.24 5.36
N VAL A 205 7.15 29.86 4.33
CA VAL A 205 7.06 30.38 2.96
C VAL A 205 7.01 29.24 1.97
N GLU A 206 6.24 29.42 0.90
CA GLU A 206 6.19 28.43 -0.18
C GLU A 206 7.41 28.61 -1.08
N LYS A 207 8.20 27.56 -1.23
CA LYS A 207 9.36 27.50 -2.14
C LYS A 207 9.33 26.20 -2.93
N THR A 208 9.76 26.26 -4.20
CA THR A 208 9.92 25.07 -5.01
C THR A 208 11.32 24.48 -4.80
N LYS A 209 11.37 23.24 -4.33
CA LYS A 209 12.61 22.46 -4.19
C LYS A 209 12.84 21.59 -5.43
N THR A 210 14.07 21.54 -5.91
CA THR A 210 14.49 20.54 -6.90
C THR A 210 15.21 19.42 -6.18
N LEU A 211 14.70 18.20 -6.32
CA LEU A 211 15.20 17.01 -5.65
C LEU A 211 15.59 15.96 -6.68
N SER A 212 16.72 15.30 -6.44
CA SER A 212 17.16 14.15 -7.25
C SER A 212 16.66 12.86 -6.62
N VAL A 213 15.84 12.12 -7.35
CA VAL A 213 15.23 10.86 -6.91
C VAL A 213 15.88 9.70 -7.64
N LYS A 214 16.52 8.82 -6.89
CA LYS A 214 17.07 7.58 -7.44
C LYS A 214 15.98 6.51 -7.48
N VAL A 215 15.55 6.15 -8.69
CA VAL A 215 14.59 5.07 -8.96
C VAL A 215 15.37 3.75 -9.03
N PRO A 216 15.16 2.79 -8.14
CA PRO A 216 15.83 1.51 -8.19
C PRO A 216 15.35 0.67 -9.38
N PRO A 217 16.20 -0.23 -9.92
CA PRO A 217 15.80 -1.11 -11.03
C PRO A 217 14.71 -2.09 -10.59
N GLY A 218 13.75 -2.32 -11.48
CA GLY A 218 12.67 -3.28 -11.29
C GLY A 218 11.40 -2.75 -10.60
N VAL A 219 11.32 -1.43 -10.33
CA VAL A 219 10.11 -0.81 -9.76
C VAL A 219 8.90 -0.99 -10.66
N ASP A 220 7.71 -0.96 -10.05
CA ASP A 220 6.44 -1.05 -10.76
C ASP A 220 5.51 0.11 -10.41
N THR A 221 4.44 0.25 -11.18
CA THR A 221 3.39 1.22 -10.88
C THR A 221 2.83 0.97 -9.47
N GLY A 222 2.78 2.04 -8.68
CA GLY A 222 2.31 2.00 -7.30
C GLY A 222 3.43 1.84 -6.25
N ASP A 223 4.66 1.50 -6.65
CA ASP A 223 5.81 1.51 -5.75
C ASP A 223 6.07 2.93 -5.22
N ARG A 224 6.55 3.02 -3.98
CA ARG A 224 6.76 4.29 -3.28
C ARG A 224 8.19 4.41 -2.79
N ILE A 225 8.79 5.57 -3.07
CA ILE A 225 10.11 5.96 -2.57
C ILE A 225 9.88 7.05 -1.51
N ARG A 226 10.40 6.83 -0.31
CA ARG A 226 10.32 7.80 0.78
C ARG A 226 11.61 8.64 0.82
N LEU A 227 11.46 9.94 0.75
CA LEU A 227 12.52 10.91 0.98
C LEU A 227 12.26 11.56 2.34
N SER A 228 13.04 11.15 3.34
CA SER A 228 12.85 11.60 4.72
C SER A 228 13.21 13.07 4.88
N GLY A 229 12.33 13.83 5.53
CA GLY A 229 12.54 15.25 5.78
C GLY A 229 12.33 16.19 4.60
N GLU A 230 11.84 15.68 3.45
CA GLU A 230 11.58 16.46 2.23
C GLU A 230 10.10 16.85 2.07
N GLY A 231 9.28 16.65 3.11
CA GLY A 231 7.91 17.14 3.20
C GLY A 231 7.82 18.63 3.56
N GLU A 232 6.65 19.07 4.02
CA GLU A 232 6.48 20.44 4.50
C GLU A 232 7.21 20.67 5.82
N ALA A 233 7.68 21.86 6.03
CA ALA A 233 8.26 22.27 7.32
C ALA A 233 7.17 22.34 8.40
N GLY A 234 7.50 21.92 9.60
CA GLY A 234 6.61 22.02 10.75
C GLY A 234 6.42 23.47 11.23
N PRO A 235 5.24 23.82 11.74
CA PRO A 235 4.99 25.16 12.28
C PRO A 235 5.88 25.41 13.50
N ALA A 236 6.21 26.68 13.70
CA ALA A 236 7.00 27.17 14.85
C ALA A 236 8.36 26.44 15.02
N GLY A 237 9.06 26.17 13.92
CA GLY A 237 10.35 25.48 13.94
C GLY A 237 10.26 23.96 14.14
N GLY A 238 9.08 23.38 13.92
CA GLY A 238 8.88 21.92 14.00
C GLY A 238 9.64 21.14 12.93
N PRO A 239 9.91 19.84 13.16
CA PRO A 239 10.60 19.01 12.19
C PRO A 239 9.76 18.87 10.91
N PRO A 240 10.39 18.74 9.73
CA PRO A 240 9.68 18.58 8.48
C PRO A 240 9.01 17.19 8.39
N GLY A 241 7.99 17.10 7.53
CA GLY A 241 7.41 15.85 7.08
C GLY A 241 8.31 15.09 6.10
N ASP A 242 7.79 14.06 5.49
CA ASP A 242 8.45 13.27 4.46
C ASP A 242 7.80 13.48 3.09
N LEU A 243 8.56 13.24 2.02
CA LEU A 243 8.02 13.20 0.67
C LEU A 243 7.93 11.75 0.20
N PHE A 244 6.75 11.34 -0.20
CA PHE A 244 6.48 10.04 -0.81
C PHE A 244 6.36 10.20 -2.32
N VAL A 245 7.35 9.69 -3.05
CA VAL A 245 7.35 9.66 -4.51
C VAL A 245 6.72 8.34 -4.94
N GLN A 246 5.54 8.40 -5.55
CA GLN A 246 4.84 7.25 -6.10
C GLN A 246 5.22 7.09 -7.56
N ILE A 247 5.65 5.90 -7.96
CA ILE A 247 6.02 5.59 -9.34
C ILE A 247 4.77 5.29 -10.16
N ALA A 248 4.71 5.85 -11.36
CA ALA A 248 3.74 5.54 -12.39
C ALA A 248 4.48 5.19 -13.68
N VAL A 249 4.47 3.92 -14.07
CA VAL A 249 5.10 3.48 -15.33
C VAL A 249 4.17 3.78 -16.48
N ARG A 250 4.66 4.53 -17.49
CA ARG A 250 3.90 4.83 -18.70
C ARG A 250 3.66 3.58 -19.52
N GLN A 251 2.52 3.54 -20.22
CA GLN A 251 2.25 2.47 -21.16
C GLN A 251 3.32 2.45 -22.26
N HIS A 252 3.82 1.25 -22.57
CA HIS A 252 4.80 1.06 -23.61
C HIS A 252 4.11 0.59 -24.90
N PRO A 253 4.53 1.06 -26.09
CA PRO A 253 3.86 0.75 -27.35
C PRO A 253 3.95 -0.74 -27.77
N LEU A 254 4.96 -1.45 -27.29
CA LEU A 254 5.21 -2.85 -27.68
C LEU A 254 5.06 -3.84 -26.53
N PHE A 255 5.27 -3.41 -25.29
CA PHE A 255 5.34 -4.31 -24.14
C PHE A 255 4.25 -3.98 -23.12
N GLU A 256 3.58 -5.01 -22.65
CA GLU A 256 2.74 -4.97 -21.48
C GLU A 256 3.45 -5.70 -20.34
N ARG A 257 3.46 -5.11 -19.14
CA ARG A 257 4.12 -5.69 -17.97
C ARG A 257 3.09 -6.29 -17.03
N ASP A 258 3.33 -7.54 -16.63
CA ASP A 258 2.61 -8.21 -15.54
C ASP A 258 3.62 -8.75 -14.51
N GLY A 259 3.76 -8.04 -13.42
CA GLY A 259 4.73 -8.31 -12.37
C GLY A 259 6.17 -8.35 -12.91
N ARG A 260 6.76 -9.53 -12.98
CA ARG A 260 8.12 -9.73 -13.53
C ARG A 260 8.14 -10.10 -15.01
N HIS A 261 7.02 -10.46 -15.59
CA HIS A 261 6.92 -10.89 -16.99
C HIS A 261 6.56 -9.72 -17.89
N LEU A 262 7.05 -9.79 -19.13
CA LEU A 262 6.68 -8.89 -20.20
C LEU A 262 5.91 -9.67 -21.26
N TYR A 263 4.92 -9.02 -21.84
CA TYR A 263 4.13 -9.55 -22.93
C TYR A 263 4.30 -8.63 -24.13
N CYS A 264 4.38 -9.21 -25.32
CA CYS A 264 4.32 -8.48 -26.57
C CYS A 264 3.54 -9.28 -27.61
N GLU A 265 2.86 -8.57 -28.50
CA GLU A 265 2.28 -9.16 -29.70
C GLU A 265 3.27 -9.06 -30.83
N VAL A 266 3.45 -10.18 -31.53
CA VAL A 266 4.41 -10.31 -32.61
C VAL A 266 3.64 -10.68 -33.88
N PRO A 267 3.48 -9.74 -34.82
CA PRO A 267 2.89 -10.05 -36.11
C PRO A 267 3.82 -10.95 -36.91
N ILE A 268 3.28 -12.04 -37.42
CA ILE A 268 3.97 -12.98 -38.28
C ILE A 268 3.22 -13.12 -39.60
N SER A 269 3.96 -13.24 -40.71
CA SER A 269 3.30 -13.44 -42.01
C SER A 269 2.57 -14.78 -42.05
N PHE A 270 1.50 -14.87 -42.82
CA PHE A 270 0.81 -16.11 -43.08
C PHE A 270 1.77 -17.18 -43.61
N ALA A 271 2.71 -16.84 -44.49
CA ALA A 271 3.69 -17.75 -45.03
C ALA A 271 4.64 -18.31 -43.98
N ASP A 272 5.19 -17.44 -43.12
CA ASP A 272 6.07 -17.85 -41.99
C ASP A 272 5.32 -18.67 -40.96
N ALA A 273 4.04 -18.38 -40.74
CA ALA A 273 3.21 -19.18 -39.85
C ALA A 273 3.00 -20.60 -40.35
N ALA A 274 2.81 -20.78 -41.68
CA ALA A 274 2.59 -22.05 -42.29
C ALA A 274 3.91 -22.86 -42.49
N LEU A 275 4.95 -22.23 -43.00
CA LEU A 275 6.19 -22.89 -43.39
C LEU A 275 7.24 -22.96 -42.27
N GLY A 276 7.09 -22.08 -41.26
CA GLY A 276 8.10 -21.82 -40.27
C GLY A 276 9.10 -20.77 -40.74
N GLY A 277 9.77 -20.11 -39.80
CA GLY A 277 10.71 -19.06 -40.10
C GLY A 277 11.50 -18.59 -38.87
N GLU A 278 12.23 -17.50 -39.03
CA GLU A 278 12.91 -16.80 -37.95
C GLU A 278 12.52 -15.33 -37.98
N LEU A 279 12.21 -14.79 -36.80
CA LEU A 279 11.87 -13.38 -36.64
C LEU A 279 12.74 -12.75 -35.58
N GLU A 280 13.15 -11.50 -35.79
CA GLU A 280 13.82 -10.72 -34.75
C GLU A 280 12.77 -10.02 -33.89
N VAL A 281 12.80 -10.34 -32.57
CA VAL A 281 11.91 -9.75 -31.59
C VAL A 281 12.71 -8.76 -30.72
N PRO A 282 12.24 -7.53 -30.53
CA PRO A 282 12.86 -6.61 -29.59
C PRO A 282 12.72 -7.10 -28.15
N THR A 283 13.72 -6.80 -27.36
CA THR A 283 13.75 -7.02 -25.90
C THR A 283 14.31 -5.76 -25.25
N LEU A 284 14.17 -5.61 -23.95
CA LEU A 284 14.77 -4.47 -23.24
C LEU A 284 16.30 -4.44 -23.29
N ASP A 285 16.94 -5.59 -23.58
CA ASP A 285 18.41 -5.71 -23.70
C ASP A 285 18.90 -5.75 -25.17
N GLY A 286 18.03 -5.50 -26.14
CA GLY A 286 18.38 -5.57 -27.55
C GLY A 286 17.44 -6.47 -28.35
N ARG A 287 17.94 -7.20 -29.35
CA ARG A 287 17.13 -8.05 -30.24
C ARG A 287 17.47 -9.53 -30.04
N VAL A 288 16.46 -10.37 -30.14
CA VAL A 288 16.61 -11.84 -30.04
C VAL A 288 15.91 -12.50 -31.23
N LYS A 289 16.56 -13.47 -31.86
CA LYS A 289 15.96 -14.28 -32.91
C LYS A 289 14.97 -15.29 -32.29
N LEU A 290 13.73 -15.22 -32.71
CA LEU A 290 12.66 -16.15 -32.35
C LEU A 290 12.44 -17.11 -33.52
N LYS A 291 12.62 -18.41 -33.27
CA LYS A 291 12.30 -19.45 -34.25
C LYS A 291 10.82 -19.76 -34.21
N ILE A 292 10.15 -19.60 -35.35
CA ILE A 292 8.73 -19.89 -35.55
C ILE A 292 8.66 -21.30 -36.16
N PRO A 293 8.13 -22.30 -35.48
CA PRO A 293 7.86 -23.60 -36.05
C PRO A 293 6.81 -23.50 -37.16
N SER A 294 6.87 -24.41 -38.12
CA SER A 294 5.77 -24.59 -39.10
C SER A 294 4.42 -24.82 -38.40
N GLU A 295 3.35 -24.51 -39.07
CA GLU A 295 1.95 -24.69 -38.60
C GLU A 295 1.65 -23.88 -37.33
N THR A 296 2.36 -22.75 -37.11
CA THR A 296 2.12 -21.88 -35.99
C THR A 296 0.80 -21.14 -36.13
N GLN A 297 -0.10 -21.33 -35.16
CA GLN A 297 -1.42 -20.69 -35.13
C GLN A 297 -1.40 -19.35 -34.40
N THR A 298 -2.29 -18.42 -34.77
CA THR A 298 -2.56 -17.19 -34.03
C THR A 298 -2.84 -17.50 -32.55
N GLY A 299 -2.25 -16.71 -31.66
CA GLY A 299 -2.38 -16.86 -30.22
C GLY A 299 -1.35 -17.79 -29.57
N LYS A 300 -0.49 -18.46 -30.37
CA LYS A 300 0.61 -19.26 -29.83
C LYS A 300 1.58 -18.39 -29.04
N MET A 301 1.89 -18.80 -27.82
CA MET A 301 2.82 -18.11 -26.93
C MET A 301 4.23 -18.68 -27.07
N PHE A 302 5.18 -17.81 -27.30
CA PHE A 302 6.62 -18.10 -27.27
C PHE A 302 7.25 -17.48 -26.04
N ARG A 303 8.06 -18.24 -25.32
CA ARG A 303 8.67 -17.83 -24.07
C ARG A 303 10.16 -17.61 -24.26
N LEU A 304 10.59 -16.37 -24.11
CA LEU A 304 12.01 -15.98 -24.07
C LEU A 304 12.45 -15.86 -22.61
N ARG A 305 13.13 -16.88 -22.12
CA ARG A 305 13.53 -16.99 -20.71
C ARG A 305 14.51 -15.90 -20.31
N GLY A 306 14.28 -15.30 -19.14
CA GLY A 306 15.14 -14.30 -18.56
C GLY A 306 15.16 -12.95 -19.30
N LYS A 307 14.18 -12.69 -20.20
CA LYS A 307 14.04 -11.43 -20.96
C LYS A 307 12.91 -10.54 -20.42
N GLY A 308 12.42 -10.83 -19.22
CA GLY A 308 11.50 -10.00 -18.48
C GLY A 308 12.20 -9.04 -17.53
N VAL A 309 11.53 -8.70 -16.44
CA VAL A 309 11.97 -7.73 -15.44
C VAL A 309 12.55 -8.43 -14.21
N LYS A 310 13.62 -7.88 -13.65
CA LYS A 310 14.15 -8.27 -12.34
C LYS A 310 13.38 -7.48 -11.26
N PRO A 311 12.64 -8.15 -10.36
CA PRO A 311 11.85 -7.45 -9.35
C PRO A 311 12.72 -6.67 -8.36
N VAL A 312 12.27 -5.48 -7.92
CA VAL A 312 12.99 -4.61 -6.97
C VAL A 312 13.25 -5.29 -5.62
N ARG A 313 12.35 -6.18 -5.18
CA ARG A 313 12.45 -6.92 -3.91
C ARG A 313 13.30 -8.19 -4.01
N GLY A 314 13.99 -8.37 -5.13
CA GLY A 314 14.78 -9.57 -5.41
C GLY A 314 13.95 -10.71 -6.00
N GLY A 315 14.64 -11.76 -6.46
CA GLY A 315 14.04 -12.91 -7.12
C GLY A 315 14.61 -13.12 -8.53
N PRO A 316 14.17 -14.20 -9.20
CA PRO A 316 14.62 -14.48 -10.56
C PRO A 316 14.04 -13.47 -11.55
N VAL A 317 14.82 -13.16 -12.58
CA VAL A 317 14.37 -12.36 -13.73
C VAL A 317 13.17 -13.06 -14.36
N GLY A 318 12.17 -12.28 -14.75
CA GLY A 318 11.00 -12.79 -15.47
C GLY A 318 11.33 -13.15 -16.92
N ASP A 319 10.31 -13.50 -17.66
CA ASP A 319 10.41 -13.90 -19.06
C ASP A 319 9.66 -12.90 -19.95
N LEU A 320 10.04 -12.84 -21.21
CA LEU A 320 9.26 -12.18 -22.25
C LEU A 320 8.38 -13.22 -22.94
N LEU A 321 7.09 -12.98 -22.95
CA LEU A 321 6.06 -13.83 -23.55
C LEU A 321 5.56 -13.18 -24.83
N CYS A 322 5.95 -13.77 -25.98
CA CYS A 322 5.60 -13.27 -27.30
C CYS A 322 4.37 -14.01 -27.83
N ARG A 323 3.29 -13.29 -28.04
CA ARG A 323 2.05 -13.84 -28.60
C ARG A 323 2.08 -13.67 -30.12
N ALA A 324 2.11 -14.77 -30.87
CA ALA A 324 2.04 -14.71 -32.31
C ALA A 324 0.64 -14.27 -32.80
N VAL A 325 0.63 -13.30 -33.68
CA VAL A 325 -0.58 -12.83 -34.39
C VAL A 325 -0.33 -13.02 -35.88
N VAL A 326 -1.05 -13.96 -36.50
CA VAL A 326 -0.89 -14.18 -37.93
C VAL A 326 -1.57 -13.06 -38.70
N GLU A 327 -0.80 -12.36 -39.52
CA GLU A 327 -1.28 -11.26 -40.37
C GLU A 327 -1.60 -11.77 -41.75
N THR A 328 -2.83 -11.45 -42.21
CA THR A 328 -3.25 -11.73 -43.59
C THR A 328 -2.72 -10.63 -44.50
N PRO A 329 -2.01 -10.98 -45.59
CA PRO A 329 -1.44 -10.01 -46.49
C PRO A 329 -2.51 -9.17 -47.17
N VAL A 330 -2.25 -7.86 -47.29
CA VAL A 330 -3.11 -6.89 -47.96
C VAL A 330 -2.43 -6.36 -49.24
N ASN A 331 -3.17 -5.77 -50.15
CA ASN A 331 -2.65 -5.16 -51.41
C ASN A 331 -1.85 -6.15 -52.28
N LEU A 332 -2.37 -7.35 -52.44
CA LEU A 332 -1.75 -8.42 -53.22
C LEU A 332 -1.53 -8.01 -54.68
N THR A 333 -0.33 -8.35 -55.22
CA THR A 333 -0.06 -8.30 -56.65
C THR A 333 -0.87 -9.33 -57.41
N LYS A 334 -0.96 -9.24 -58.73
CA LYS A 334 -1.66 -10.24 -59.54
C LYS A 334 -1.03 -11.62 -59.37
N GLU A 335 0.28 -11.72 -59.35
CA GLU A 335 1.01 -12.99 -59.18
C GLU A 335 0.74 -13.59 -57.82
N GLN A 336 0.81 -12.81 -56.73
CA GLN A 336 0.49 -13.30 -55.35
C GLN A 336 -0.94 -13.78 -55.27
N ARG A 337 -1.89 -13.12 -55.90
CA ARG A 337 -3.28 -13.53 -55.94
C ARG A 337 -3.44 -14.90 -56.63
N THR A 338 -2.81 -15.08 -57.80
CA THR A 338 -2.83 -16.34 -58.55
C THR A 338 -2.26 -17.50 -57.68
N LEU A 339 -1.10 -17.27 -57.04
CA LEU A 339 -0.49 -18.28 -56.14
C LEU A 339 -1.41 -18.64 -54.98
N LEU A 340 -2.12 -17.67 -54.38
CA LEU A 340 -3.07 -17.93 -53.30
C LEU A 340 -4.34 -18.66 -53.79
N GLU A 341 -4.76 -18.42 -55.02
CA GLU A 341 -5.90 -19.12 -55.66
C GLU A 341 -5.51 -20.60 -55.95
N GLU A 342 -4.31 -20.86 -56.46
CA GLU A 342 -3.76 -22.19 -56.64
C GLU A 342 -3.61 -22.92 -55.30
N PHE A 343 -3.09 -22.24 -54.27
CA PHE A 343 -2.96 -22.79 -52.95
C PHE A 343 -4.34 -23.15 -52.34
N ARG A 344 -5.34 -22.29 -52.51
CA ARG A 344 -6.70 -22.57 -52.06
C ARG A 344 -7.25 -23.86 -52.72
N GLY A 345 -7.06 -24.00 -54.05
CA GLY A 345 -7.46 -25.25 -54.73
C GLY A 345 -6.78 -26.50 -54.16
N ALA A 346 -5.46 -26.42 -53.92
CA ALA A 346 -4.71 -27.51 -53.31
C ALA A 346 -5.18 -27.83 -51.87
N LEU A 347 -5.61 -26.84 -51.09
CA LEU A 347 -6.20 -27.07 -49.77
C LEU A 347 -7.56 -27.80 -49.85
N GLU A 348 -8.39 -27.45 -50.84
CA GLU A 348 -9.68 -28.09 -51.05
C GLU A 348 -9.51 -29.58 -51.45
N GLU A 349 -8.51 -29.92 -52.28
CA GLU A 349 -8.15 -31.28 -52.65
C GLU A 349 -7.59 -32.06 -51.45
N GLY A 350 -6.86 -31.41 -50.53
CA GLY A 350 -6.26 -32.03 -49.35
C GLY A 350 -7.25 -32.41 -48.25
N GLY A 351 -8.46 -31.91 -48.32
CA GLY A 351 -9.56 -32.31 -47.41
C GLY A 351 -9.45 -31.74 -45.99
N GLU A 352 -10.20 -32.34 -45.07
CA GLU A 352 -10.41 -31.85 -43.69
C GLU A 352 -9.15 -31.80 -42.84
N GLN A 353 -8.11 -32.55 -43.18
CA GLN A 353 -6.86 -32.63 -42.40
C GLN A 353 -6.08 -31.29 -42.39
N GLN A 354 -6.24 -30.47 -43.43
CA GLN A 354 -5.50 -29.23 -43.58
C GLN A 354 -6.12 -28.03 -42.84
N SER A 355 -7.42 -28.13 -42.50
CA SER A 355 -8.16 -27.07 -41.78
C SER A 355 -9.04 -27.66 -40.67
N PRO A 356 -8.47 -28.35 -39.67
CA PRO A 356 -9.25 -29.14 -38.71
C PRO A 356 -10.19 -28.30 -37.84
N ARG A 357 -9.85 -27.04 -37.57
CA ARG A 357 -10.73 -26.12 -36.81
C ARG A 357 -11.94 -25.67 -37.62
N GLN A 358 -11.75 -25.44 -38.90
CA GLN A 358 -12.85 -25.08 -39.81
C GLN A 358 -13.82 -26.26 -39.96
N SER A 359 -13.32 -27.45 -40.15
CA SER A 359 -14.14 -28.68 -40.27
C SER A 359 -14.92 -28.95 -38.98
N SER A 360 -14.28 -28.90 -37.84
CA SER A 360 -14.94 -29.07 -36.53
C SER A 360 -16.01 -27.99 -36.28
N TRP A 361 -15.77 -26.74 -36.70
CA TRP A 361 -16.76 -25.66 -36.55
C TRP A 361 -17.99 -25.92 -37.43
N PHE A 362 -17.80 -26.30 -38.68
CA PHE A 362 -18.91 -26.64 -39.60
C PHE A 362 -19.71 -27.82 -39.10
N GLU A 363 -19.04 -28.87 -38.57
CA GLU A 363 -19.71 -30.00 -37.97
C GLU A 363 -20.55 -29.59 -36.73
N GLY A 364 -19.99 -28.72 -35.88
CA GLY A 364 -20.71 -28.10 -34.73
C GLY A 364 -21.93 -27.31 -35.16
N VAL A 365 -21.81 -26.49 -36.23
CA VAL A 365 -22.95 -25.76 -36.81
C VAL A 365 -24.03 -26.67 -37.35
N LYS A 366 -23.64 -27.72 -38.05
CA LYS A 366 -24.59 -28.74 -38.57
C LYS A 366 -25.36 -29.41 -37.43
N ASN A 367 -24.65 -29.89 -36.41
CA ASN A 367 -25.26 -30.50 -35.24
C ASN A 367 -26.19 -29.57 -34.47
N PHE A 368 -25.86 -28.27 -34.41
CA PHE A 368 -26.72 -27.27 -33.82
C PHE A 368 -28.06 -27.12 -34.55
N PHE A 369 -28.03 -27.01 -35.87
CA PHE A 369 -29.26 -26.90 -36.65
C PHE A 369 -30.07 -28.22 -36.68
N ASP A 370 -29.41 -29.38 -36.72
CA ASP A 370 -30.06 -30.67 -36.66
C ASP A 370 -30.78 -30.86 -35.29
N GLY A 371 -30.22 -30.33 -34.21
CA GLY A 371 -30.84 -30.33 -32.89
C GLY A 371 -32.00 -29.33 -32.71
N MET A 372 -32.12 -28.32 -33.56
CA MET A 372 -33.24 -27.38 -33.56
C MET A 372 -34.46 -27.85 -34.41
N THR A 373 -34.25 -28.80 -35.30
CA THR A 373 -35.30 -29.30 -36.22
C THR A 373 -35.90 -30.64 -35.78
N GLY A 374 -35.44 -31.22 -34.67
CA GLY A 374 -36.01 -32.38 -33.99
C GLY A 374 -36.78 -31.92 -32.75
#